data_b4f0002898de26b3f34465e946f1d131
#
_entry.id   b4f0002898de26b3f34465e946f1d131
#
_cell.length_a   1.000
_cell.length_b   1.000
_cell.length_c   1.000
_cell.angle_alpha   90.00
_cell.angle_beta   90.00
_cell.angle_gamma   90.00
#
_symmetry.space_group_name_H-M   'P 1'
#
loop_
_entity.id
_entity.type
_entity.pdbx_description
1 polymer ?
#
loop_
_entity_poly.entity_id
_entity_poly.type
_entity_poly.pdbx_seq_one_letter_code
_entity_poly.pdbx_strand_id
1 'polypeptide(L)'
;QMCIRDSNTTSAVISTFFKTLGVSYSIASACSTSLHCISHGYDLIRTGRQNIVIAGGSEDVHWTGAMMFDAMGALSTSYNDSPSSASRPYDANRDGFIPSSGGGIVIIEDFEHAKKRGANIYGEIISTFETSDGYSLVSPSCEGAMRCMKGLSGLEKVDYINTHGTSTPIGDISEL
;
A
#
# COMPACT_ATOMS: atom_id res chain seq x y z
N GLN A 1 -22.47 17.10 3.30
CA GLN A 1 -21.23 17.82 2.85
C GLN A 1 -20.15 17.89 3.94
N MET A 2 -20.45 17.79 5.23
CA MET A 2 -19.43 17.83 6.30
C MET A 2 -18.61 16.54 6.42
N CYS A 3 -19.19 15.37 6.16
CA CYS A 3 -18.45 14.09 6.27
C CYS A 3 -17.40 13.86 5.16
N ILE A 4 -17.38 14.69 4.12
CA ILE A 4 -16.47 14.56 2.98
C ILE A 4 -15.11 15.23 3.26
N ARG A 5 -15.02 16.13 4.24
CA ARG A 5 -13.81 16.95 4.46
C ARG A 5 -12.79 16.37 5.44
N ASP A 6 -13.19 15.51 6.37
CA ASP A 6 -12.34 15.25 7.53
C ASP A 6 -11.48 13.97 7.44
N SER A 7 -11.85 12.97 6.63
CA SER A 7 -11.08 11.72 6.56
C SER A 7 -10.90 11.14 5.16
N ASN A 8 -11.47 11.74 4.12
CA ASN A 8 -11.61 11.15 2.80
C ASN A 8 -11.28 12.11 1.65
N THR A 9 -10.37 13.06 1.84
CA THR A 9 -10.12 14.10 0.83
C THR A 9 -9.71 13.49 -0.52
N THR A 10 -8.79 12.54 -0.53
CA THR A 10 -8.33 11.89 -1.77
C THR A 10 -9.46 11.15 -2.47
N SER A 11 -10.19 10.28 -1.76
CA SER A 11 -11.31 9.51 -2.34
C SER A 11 -12.46 10.44 -2.78
N ALA A 12 -12.74 11.50 -2.03
CA ALA A 12 -13.76 12.48 -2.37
C ALA A 12 -13.41 13.28 -3.64
N VAL A 13 -12.14 13.71 -3.78
CA VAL A 13 -11.66 14.42 -4.98
C VAL A 13 -11.75 13.51 -6.20
N ILE A 14 -11.26 12.27 -6.12
CA ILE A 14 -11.33 11.28 -7.19
C ILE A 14 -12.78 11.02 -7.58
N SER A 15 -13.64 10.77 -6.60
CA SER A 15 -15.06 10.51 -6.82
C SER A 15 -15.76 11.68 -7.52
N THR A 16 -15.48 12.90 -7.10
CA THR A 16 -16.05 14.11 -7.70
C THR A 16 -15.53 14.35 -9.11
N PHE A 17 -14.23 14.15 -9.34
CA PHE A 17 -13.59 14.37 -10.63
C PHE A 17 -14.10 13.37 -11.68
N PHE A 18 -14.16 12.10 -11.34
CA PHE A 18 -14.62 11.03 -12.23
C PHE A 18 -16.14 10.79 -12.17
N LYS A 19 -16.86 11.54 -11.31
CA LYS A 19 -18.31 11.41 -11.13
C LYS A 19 -18.74 9.98 -10.84
N THR A 20 -17.99 9.29 -10.00
CA THR A 20 -18.31 7.92 -9.60
C THR A 20 -19.56 7.90 -8.72
N LEU A 21 -20.43 6.91 -8.92
CA LEU A 21 -21.73 6.79 -8.23
C LEU A 21 -21.76 5.62 -7.23
N GLY A 22 -20.71 4.80 -7.23
CA GLY A 22 -20.58 3.68 -6.30
C GLY A 22 -20.13 4.11 -4.91
N VAL A 23 -19.72 3.13 -4.11
CA VAL A 23 -19.16 3.41 -2.77
C VAL A 23 -17.87 4.22 -2.87
N SER A 24 -17.69 5.17 -1.95
CA SER A 24 -16.47 5.99 -1.87
C SER A 24 -16.12 6.21 -0.41
N TYR A 25 -14.98 5.72 0.01
CA TYR A 25 -14.44 5.87 1.38
C TYR A 25 -12.94 5.62 1.39
N SER A 26 -12.30 5.95 2.51
CA SER A 26 -10.89 5.67 2.75
C SER A 26 -10.73 4.61 3.83
N ILE A 27 -9.74 3.76 3.66
CA ILE A 27 -9.25 2.83 4.65
C ILE A 27 -7.99 3.44 5.26
N ALA A 28 -7.69 3.17 6.51
CA ALA A 28 -6.47 3.60 7.18
C ALA A 28 -5.79 2.41 7.86
N SER A 29 -4.63 2.03 7.35
CA SER A 29 -3.79 0.96 7.88
C SER A 29 -2.30 1.24 7.62
N ALA A 30 -1.89 2.50 7.85
CA ALA A 30 -0.53 2.98 7.65
C ALA A 30 0.03 2.57 6.28
N CYS A 31 1.24 2.01 6.22
CA CYS A 31 1.90 1.62 4.97
C CYS A 31 1.17 0.54 4.18
N SER A 32 0.28 -0.23 4.79
CA SER A 32 -0.53 -1.27 4.14
C SER A 32 -1.82 -0.75 3.50
N THR A 33 -2.15 0.53 3.68
CA THR A 33 -3.45 1.11 3.27
C THR A 33 -3.76 0.86 1.81
N SER A 34 -2.82 1.10 0.90
CA SER A 34 -3.06 0.94 -0.55
C SER A 34 -3.37 -0.51 -0.91
N LEU A 35 -2.66 -1.47 -0.30
CA LEU A 35 -2.92 -2.90 -0.52
C LEU A 35 -4.29 -3.31 0.04
N HIS A 36 -4.67 -2.82 1.21
CA HIS A 36 -6.01 -3.06 1.77
C HIS A 36 -7.12 -2.44 0.89
N CYS A 37 -6.88 -1.26 0.30
CA CYS A 37 -7.81 -0.68 -0.68
C CYS A 37 -7.97 -1.56 -1.92
N ILE A 38 -6.87 -2.12 -2.43
CA ILE A 38 -6.86 -3.03 -3.57
C ILE A 38 -7.58 -4.34 -3.23
N SER A 39 -7.25 -4.95 -2.08
CA SER A 39 -7.88 -6.17 -1.58
C SER A 39 -9.39 -5.99 -1.41
N HIS A 40 -9.79 -4.91 -0.78
CA HIS A 40 -11.21 -4.59 -0.62
C HIS A 40 -11.92 -4.32 -1.96
N GLY A 41 -11.25 -3.64 -2.90
CA GLY A 41 -11.74 -3.45 -4.27
C GLY A 41 -11.95 -4.77 -5.00
N TYR A 42 -11.00 -5.70 -4.86
CA TYR A 42 -11.12 -7.07 -5.36
C TYR A 42 -12.37 -7.78 -4.80
N ASP A 43 -12.61 -7.68 -3.48
CA ASP A 43 -13.79 -8.29 -2.86
C ASP A 43 -15.10 -7.68 -3.33
N LEU A 44 -15.17 -6.36 -3.54
CA LEU A 44 -16.34 -5.68 -4.09
C LEU A 44 -16.68 -6.18 -5.49
N ILE A 45 -15.67 -6.43 -6.32
CA ILE A 45 -15.86 -6.95 -7.69
C ILE A 45 -16.24 -8.43 -7.65
N ARG A 46 -15.47 -9.25 -6.91
CA ARG A 46 -15.70 -10.68 -6.78
C ARG A 46 -17.10 -11.03 -6.25
N THR A 47 -17.64 -10.17 -5.38
CA THR A 47 -19.00 -10.33 -4.85
C THR A 47 -20.10 -9.69 -5.71
N GLY A 48 -19.75 -9.15 -6.87
CA GLY A 48 -20.68 -8.51 -7.80
C GLY A 48 -21.28 -7.18 -7.32
N ARG A 49 -20.69 -6.57 -6.30
CA ARG A 49 -21.16 -5.28 -5.76
C ARG A 49 -20.72 -4.09 -6.61
N GLN A 50 -19.61 -4.20 -7.30
CA GLN A 50 -19.08 -3.21 -8.23
C GLN A 50 -18.49 -3.94 -9.46
N ASN A 51 -18.51 -3.30 -10.62
CA ASN A 51 -17.83 -3.80 -11.82
C ASN A 51 -16.46 -3.16 -12.02
N ILE A 52 -16.27 -1.93 -11.52
CA ILE A 52 -15.03 -1.16 -11.62
C ILE A 52 -14.79 -0.49 -10.27
N VAL A 53 -13.57 -0.54 -9.77
CA VAL A 53 -13.13 0.13 -8.55
C VAL A 53 -11.83 0.88 -8.83
N ILE A 54 -11.76 2.12 -8.39
CA ILE A 54 -10.53 2.92 -8.34
C ILE A 54 -9.94 2.72 -6.94
N ALA A 55 -8.78 2.08 -6.82
CA ALA A 55 -8.15 1.76 -5.55
C ALA A 55 -6.68 2.16 -5.53
N GLY A 56 -6.17 2.47 -4.37
CA GLY A 56 -4.77 2.85 -4.17
C GLY A 56 -4.58 3.73 -2.97
N GLY A 57 -3.56 4.58 -2.99
CA GLY A 57 -3.26 5.50 -1.90
C GLY A 57 -2.41 6.67 -2.33
N SER A 58 -2.37 7.66 -1.48
CA SER A 58 -1.51 8.83 -1.62
C SER A 58 -0.97 9.25 -0.27
N GLU A 59 0.22 9.82 -0.28
CA GLU A 59 0.87 10.38 0.91
C GLU A 59 1.45 11.74 0.59
N ASP A 60 1.42 12.63 1.57
CA ASP A 60 2.09 13.92 1.50
C ASP A 60 3.12 14.04 2.62
N VAL A 61 4.34 14.44 2.27
CA VAL A 61 5.38 14.65 3.26
C VAL A 61 5.12 15.93 4.05
N HIS A 62 5.05 15.79 5.37
CA HIS A 62 4.89 16.91 6.27
C HIS A 62 5.88 16.81 7.42
N TRP A 63 6.41 17.95 7.88
CA TRP A 63 7.43 17.97 8.95
C TRP A 63 6.99 17.29 10.24
N THR A 64 5.69 17.30 10.59
CA THR A 64 5.18 16.60 11.78
C THR A 64 5.31 15.09 11.68
N GLY A 65 5.08 14.52 10.48
CA GLY A 65 5.32 13.10 10.23
C GLY A 65 6.80 12.74 10.33
N ALA A 66 7.65 13.55 9.71
CA ALA A 66 9.10 13.39 9.80
C ALA A 66 9.59 13.44 11.27
N MET A 67 9.10 14.39 12.06
CA MET A 67 9.44 14.51 13.47
C MET A 67 9.04 13.25 14.29
N MET A 68 7.89 12.65 14.01
CA MET A 68 7.48 11.41 14.70
C MET A 68 8.42 10.24 14.37
N PHE A 69 8.76 10.07 13.10
CA PHE A 69 9.67 9.00 12.67
C PHE A 69 11.11 9.23 13.10
N ASP A 70 11.54 10.49 13.17
CA ASP A 70 12.86 10.85 13.73
C ASP A 70 12.93 10.51 15.22
N ALA A 71 11.89 10.84 15.98
CA ALA A 71 11.80 10.47 17.40
C ALA A 71 11.81 8.96 17.65
N MET A 72 11.42 8.15 16.67
CA MET A 72 11.51 6.68 16.70
C MET A 72 12.90 6.16 16.26
N GLY A 73 13.79 7.01 15.80
CA GLY A 73 15.08 6.62 15.23
C GLY A 73 14.97 5.83 13.92
N ALA A 74 13.89 6.05 13.15
CA ALA A 74 13.61 5.29 11.96
C ALA A 74 14.12 5.94 10.68
N LEU A 75 14.50 7.24 10.74
CA LEU A 75 14.97 7.98 9.57
C LEU A 75 16.47 7.80 9.33
N SER A 76 16.85 7.81 8.06
CA SER A 76 18.25 7.93 7.65
C SER A 76 18.80 9.30 8.03
N THR A 77 19.97 9.33 8.65
CA THR A 77 20.65 10.55 9.11
C THR A 77 22.09 10.67 8.61
N SER A 78 22.70 9.57 8.20
CA SER A 78 24.12 9.54 7.79
C SER A 78 24.34 10.07 6.38
N TYR A 79 23.28 10.32 5.61
CA TYR A 79 23.35 10.70 4.19
C TYR A 79 22.84 12.10 3.90
N ASN A 80 22.81 12.99 4.90
CA ASN A 80 22.30 14.36 4.72
C ASN A 80 23.10 15.17 3.66
N ASP A 81 24.40 14.88 3.53
CA ASP A 81 25.27 15.49 2.51
C ASP A 81 25.14 14.83 1.12
N SER A 82 24.48 13.68 1.04
CA SER A 82 24.26 12.92 -0.20
C SER A 82 22.86 12.28 -0.25
N PRO A 83 21.78 13.07 -0.19
CA PRO A 83 20.42 12.58 0.06
C PRO A 83 19.91 11.62 -1.03
N SER A 84 20.39 11.75 -2.25
CA SER A 84 20.02 10.82 -3.35
C SER A 84 20.49 9.38 -3.13
N SER A 85 21.43 9.16 -2.20
CA SER A 85 21.94 7.82 -1.85
C SER A 85 21.46 7.32 -0.49
N ALA A 86 20.57 8.04 0.20
CA ALA A 86 20.10 7.70 1.53
C ALA A 86 19.15 6.49 1.53
N SER A 87 18.16 6.45 0.64
CA SER A 87 17.29 5.28 0.50
C SER A 87 18.02 4.18 -0.25
N ARG A 88 18.33 3.09 0.46
CA ARG A 88 19.13 1.96 -0.04
C ARG A 88 18.69 0.63 0.56
N PRO A 89 17.45 0.17 0.29
CA PRO A 89 16.96 -1.08 0.82
C PRO A 89 17.92 -2.24 0.59
N TYR A 90 18.09 -3.09 1.60
CA TYR A 90 18.99 -4.27 1.61
C TYR A 90 20.50 -3.98 1.54
N ASP A 91 20.90 -2.74 1.38
CA ASP A 91 22.34 -2.37 1.42
C ASP A 91 22.92 -2.52 2.83
N ALA A 92 24.18 -2.93 2.90
CA ALA A 92 24.87 -3.12 4.20
C ALA A 92 25.00 -1.82 5.02
N ASN A 93 25.04 -0.67 4.35
CA ASN A 93 25.20 0.64 4.98
C ASN A 93 23.87 1.42 5.11
N ARG A 94 22.72 0.75 4.95
CA ARG A 94 21.42 1.40 5.17
C ARG A 94 21.26 1.80 6.63
N ASP A 95 20.65 2.93 6.88
CA ASP A 95 20.53 3.48 8.25
C ASP A 95 19.13 4.00 8.60
N GLY A 96 18.16 3.84 7.71
CA GLY A 96 16.78 4.29 7.92
C GLY A 96 16.08 4.65 6.60
N PHE A 97 14.81 5.00 6.69
CA PHE A 97 14.04 5.41 5.52
C PHE A 97 13.99 6.94 5.34
N ILE A 98 13.52 7.36 4.18
CA ILE A 98 13.30 8.78 3.83
C ILE A 98 11.80 8.99 3.61
N PRO A 99 11.12 9.85 4.39
CA PRO A 99 9.74 10.23 4.11
C PRO A 99 9.63 10.93 2.75
N SER A 100 8.61 10.58 2.00
CA SER A 100 8.40 11.16 0.68
C SER A 100 6.90 11.32 0.38
N SER A 101 6.57 12.17 -0.56
CA SER A 101 5.23 12.28 -1.13
C SER A 101 5.09 11.36 -2.32
N GLY A 102 3.87 10.92 -2.57
CA GLY A 102 3.57 10.13 -3.75
C GLY A 102 2.11 9.69 -3.82
N GLY A 103 1.71 9.16 -4.96
CA GLY A 103 0.40 8.57 -5.14
C GLY A 103 0.46 7.46 -6.18
N GLY A 104 -0.25 6.38 -5.90
CA GLY A 104 -0.41 5.24 -6.80
C GLY A 104 -1.85 4.77 -6.82
N ILE A 105 -2.43 4.69 -7.99
CA ILE A 105 -3.83 4.28 -8.20
C ILE A 105 -3.89 3.19 -9.25
N VAL A 106 -4.67 2.18 -9.00
CA VAL A 106 -5.02 1.14 -9.96
C VAL A 106 -6.53 1.15 -10.22
N ILE A 107 -6.92 0.81 -11.42
CA ILE A 107 -8.31 0.53 -11.79
C ILE A 107 -8.47 -0.97 -11.81
N ILE A 108 -9.28 -1.48 -10.90
CA ILE A 108 -9.63 -2.90 -10.81
C ILE A 108 -10.98 -3.07 -11.49
N GLU A 109 -11.12 -4.08 -12.31
CA GLU A 109 -12.32 -4.29 -13.12
C GLU A 109 -12.64 -5.77 -13.21
N ASP A 110 -13.93 -6.09 -13.26
CA ASP A 110 -14.38 -7.43 -13.57
C ASP A 110 -13.81 -7.90 -14.91
N PHE A 111 -13.27 -9.10 -14.95
CA PHE A 111 -12.51 -9.61 -16.09
C PHE A 111 -13.36 -9.69 -17.37
N GLU A 112 -14.57 -10.19 -17.26
CA GLU A 112 -15.46 -10.30 -18.41
C GLU A 112 -15.98 -8.92 -18.86
N HIS A 113 -16.18 -8.00 -17.93
CA HIS A 113 -16.53 -6.62 -18.25
C HIS A 113 -15.39 -5.94 -19.02
N ALA A 114 -14.13 -6.09 -18.55
CA ALA A 114 -12.95 -5.55 -19.20
C ALA A 114 -12.78 -6.09 -20.64
N LYS A 115 -12.91 -7.40 -20.81
CA LYS A 115 -12.83 -8.06 -22.13
C LYS A 115 -13.91 -7.57 -23.09
N LYS A 116 -15.15 -7.47 -22.60
CA LYS A 116 -16.29 -7.05 -23.43
C LYS A 116 -16.11 -5.64 -24.02
N ARG A 117 -15.48 -4.72 -23.27
CA ARG A 117 -15.22 -3.37 -23.77
C ARG A 117 -13.86 -3.21 -24.48
N GLY A 118 -13.08 -4.28 -24.62
CA GLY A 118 -11.78 -4.26 -25.26
C GLY A 118 -10.71 -3.52 -24.45
N ALA A 119 -10.76 -3.61 -23.11
CA ALA A 119 -9.78 -2.98 -22.24
C ALA A 119 -8.38 -3.56 -22.43
N ASN A 120 -7.37 -2.72 -22.26
CA ASN A 120 -6.01 -3.20 -22.10
C ASN A 120 -5.83 -3.74 -20.67
N ILE A 121 -5.65 -5.06 -20.54
CA ILE A 121 -5.48 -5.73 -19.25
C ILE A 121 -4.00 -5.88 -18.99
N TYR A 122 -3.49 -5.30 -17.89
CA TYR A 122 -2.09 -5.36 -17.49
C TYR A 122 -1.76 -6.60 -16.65
N GLY A 123 -2.73 -7.12 -15.93
CA GLY A 123 -2.59 -8.29 -15.07
C GLY A 123 -3.90 -8.67 -14.42
N GLU A 124 -3.91 -9.77 -13.69
CA GLU A 124 -5.06 -10.28 -12.96
C GLU A 124 -4.72 -10.40 -11.47
N ILE A 125 -5.61 -9.96 -10.60
CA ILE A 125 -5.50 -10.21 -9.15
C ILE A 125 -6.09 -11.59 -8.89
N ILE A 126 -5.24 -12.54 -8.57
CA ILE A 126 -5.64 -13.93 -8.35
C ILE A 126 -6.17 -14.13 -6.93
N SER A 127 -5.49 -13.55 -5.95
CA SER A 127 -5.81 -13.73 -4.54
C SER A 127 -5.33 -12.55 -3.71
N THR A 128 -6.03 -12.28 -2.63
CA THR A 128 -5.63 -11.33 -1.59
C THR A 128 -5.74 -12.00 -0.23
N PHE A 129 -4.88 -11.59 0.70
CA PHE A 129 -4.93 -12.07 2.08
C PHE A 129 -4.38 -11.01 3.03
N GLU A 130 -4.99 -10.86 4.18
CA GLU A 130 -4.65 -9.85 5.18
C GLU A 130 -4.57 -10.49 6.56
N THR A 131 -3.60 -10.08 7.37
CA THR A 131 -3.46 -10.51 8.77
C THR A 131 -2.99 -9.37 9.65
N SER A 132 -3.24 -9.48 10.94
CA SER A 132 -2.61 -8.64 11.95
C SER A 132 -1.39 -9.35 12.53
N ASP A 133 -0.29 -8.64 12.74
CA ASP A 133 0.88 -9.21 13.43
C ASP A 133 0.61 -9.41 14.92
N GLY A 134 -0.07 -8.46 15.57
CA GLY A 134 -0.49 -8.56 16.97
C GLY A 134 0.66 -8.55 17.97
N TYR A 135 1.87 -8.20 17.55
CA TYR A 135 3.09 -8.28 18.36
C TYR A 135 3.47 -6.95 19.02
N SER A 136 3.73 -5.93 18.22
CA SER A 136 4.17 -4.61 18.69
C SER A 136 3.56 -3.50 17.87
N LEU A 137 3.51 -2.28 18.44
CA LEU A 137 3.00 -1.11 17.73
C LEU A 137 3.89 -0.73 16.53
N VAL A 138 5.21 -0.92 16.65
CA VAL A 138 6.19 -0.41 15.66
C VAL A 138 7.19 -1.45 15.16
N SER A 139 7.38 -2.55 15.88
CA SER A 139 8.35 -3.59 15.52
C SER A 139 7.62 -4.83 14.99
N PRO A 140 7.85 -5.24 13.74
CA PRO A 140 7.25 -6.45 13.19
C PRO A 140 7.87 -7.71 13.82
N SER A 141 7.05 -8.74 14.03
CA SER A 141 7.52 -10.08 14.39
C SER A 141 7.85 -10.94 13.18
N CYS A 142 7.38 -10.53 12.00
CA CYS A 142 7.39 -11.26 10.73
C CYS A 142 6.42 -12.45 10.67
N GLU A 143 5.86 -12.90 11.78
CA GLU A 143 4.86 -13.97 11.77
C GLU A 143 3.57 -13.57 11.04
N GLY A 144 3.15 -12.29 11.17
CA GLY A 144 2.01 -11.74 10.44
C GLY A 144 2.22 -11.79 8.94
N ALA A 145 3.38 -11.35 8.45
CA ALA A 145 3.75 -11.39 7.04
C ALA A 145 3.81 -12.85 6.52
N MET A 146 4.39 -13.76 7.29
CA MET A 146 4.44 -15.19 6.95
C MET A 146 3.05 -15.80 6.87
N ARG A 147 2.14 -15.48 7.82
CA ARG A 147 0.74 -15.92 7.75
C ARG A 147 0.03 -15.36 6.52
N CYS A 148 0.31 -14.10 6.18
CA CYS A 148 -0.24 -13.44 5.01
C CYS A 148 0.17 -14.16 3.72
N MET A 149 1.47 -14.42 3.54
CA MET A 149 1.99 -15.14 2.38
C MET A 149 1.44 -16.57 2.28
N LYS A 150 1.36 -17.30 3.40
CA LYS A 150 0.78 -18.65 3.45
C LYS A 150 -0.72 -18.69 3.20
N GLY A 151 -1.43 -17.59 3.46
CA GLY A 151 -2.87 -17.47 3.22
C GLY A 151 -3.25 -17.24 1.77
N LEU A 152 -2.30 -16.83 0.93
CA LEU A 152 -2.54 -16.68 -0.51
C LEU A 152 -2.81 -18.04 -1.15
N SER A 153 -3.80 -18.12 -2.00
CA SER A 153 -4.22 -19.32 -2.72
C SER A 153 -4.07 -19.15 -4.22
N GLY A 154 -4.01 -20.27 -4.95
CA GLY A 154 -3.91 -20.28 -6.41
C GLY A 154 -2.51 -19.96 -6.95
N LEU A 155 -1.49 -19.92 -6.09
CA LEU A 155 -0.12 -19.68 -6.50
C LEU A 155 0.65 -20.99 -6.61
N GLU A 156 1.00 -21.40 -7.83
CA GLU A 156 1.89 -22.56 -8.06
C GLU A 156 3.36 -22.14 -8.02
N LYS A 157 3.68 -20.93 -8.44
CA LYS A 157 5.02 -20.39 -8.53
C LYS A 157 4.99 -18.88 -8.33
N VAL A 158 5.99 -18.35 -7.62
CA VAL A 158 6.23 -16.92 -7.45
C VAL A 158 7.53 -16.56 -8.15
N ASP A 159 7.48 -15.69 -9.14
CA ASP A 159 8.66 -15.22 -9.89
C ASP A 159 9.23 -13.92 -9.30
N TYR A 160 8.41 -13.12 -8.62
CA TYR A 160 8.81 -11.85 -8.03
C TYR A 160 8.00 -11.53 -6.79
N ILE A 161 8.67 -11.02 -5.76
CA ILE A 161 8.05 -10.48 -4.55
C ILE A 161 8.46 -9.01 -4.42
N ASN A 162 7.48 -8.12 -4.37
CA ASN A 162 7.71 -6.73 -4.02
C ASN A 162 7.58 -6.57 -2.51
N THR A 163 8.71 -6.42 -1.84
CA THR A 163 8.77 -6.27 -0.39
C THR A 163 8.44 -4.83 0.04
N HIS A 164 8.29 -4.61 1.34
CA HIS A 164 8.18 -3.26 1.89
C HIS A 164 9.52 -2.51 1.78
N GLY A 165 10.64 -3.16 2.11
CA GLY A 165 12.01 -2.73 1.81
C GLY A 165 12.27 -1.25 2.08
N THR A 166 12.16 -0.80 3.34
CA THR A 166 12.19 0.61 3.69
C THR A 166 13.59 1.18 3.92
N SER A 167 14.65 0.40 3.71
CA SER A 167 16.03 0.82 4.03
C SER A 167 16.31 0.89 5.54
N THR A 168 15.51 0.20 6.36
CA THR A 168 15.76 0.14 7.80
C THR A 168 16.63 -1.07 8.16
N PRO A 169 17.56 -0.91 9.13
CA PRO A 169 18.49 -1.99 9.49
C PRO A 169 17.81 -3.31 9.87
N ILE A 170 16.71 -3.23 10.63
CA ILE A 170 15.96 -4.41 11.10
C ILE A 170 14.91 -4.84 10.10
N GLY A 171 14.12 -3.89 9.58
CA GLY A 171 12.96 -4.18 8.75
C GLY A 171 13.31 -4.98 7.51
N ASP A 172 14.33 -4.55 6.77
CA ASP A 172 14.73 -5.19 5.50
C ASP A 172 15.17 -6.65 5.69
N ILE A 173 15.87 -6.97 6.78
CA ILE A 173 16.29 -8.35 7.07
C ILE A 173 15.12 -9.20 7.55
N SER A 174 14.17 -8.58 8.23
CA SER A 174 13.00 -9.28 8.75
C SER A 174 12.02 -9.72 7.67
N GLU A 175 12.10 -9.15 6.47
CA GLU A 175 11.27 -9.53 5.32
C GLU A 175 11.85 -10.68 4.49
N LEU A 176 13.15 -11.01 4.66
CA LEU A 176 13.84 -12.07 3.93
C LEU A 176 13.73 -13.41 4.66
#